data_7fbe9dd683f32af85d45ef06cab42da3
#
_entry.id   7fbe9dd683f32af85d45ef06cab42da3
#
_cell.length_a   1.000
_cell.length_b   1.000
_cell.length_c   1.000
_cell.angle_alpha   90.00
_cell.angle_beta   90.00
_cell.angle_gamma   90.00
#
_symmetry.space_group_name_H-M   'P 1'
#
loop_
_entity.id
_entity.type
_entity.pdbx_description
1 polymer ?
#
loop_
_entity_poly.entity_id
_entity_poly.type
_entity_poly.pdbx_seq_one_letter_code
_entity_poly.pdbx_strand_id
1 'polypeptide(L)'
;RFGTTSEAIATANPGLNPSNLPIGSVITVPIGFYNGGSDVTYGRISYTWELLSLFIEGIKARYPFVQQSSVGESVLGRKLYCLTVGKGENTVLYNASHHANEWITTPVVLKYAENLAKKYAFGGSIGGYDAESIYNSGKIYFVPMVNPDGVDLVNGYFDADSTVYQAARDLAENYPAISFPDGWKANISGVDLNLNYPAGWEQAKEIKFAQGFTLPGPRDYVGPFALSEPESIAMADFTRQNNFRLTISYHTQGNVIYWKYLDYQPENSYEIGRRMADASGYALELTPSASGYAGYKDWFIQEWNRPGYTVECGSGVNPLPVSQFDEIYAANEPIMTIGAVESFV
;
A
#
# COMPACT_ATOMS: atom_id res chain seq x y z
N ARG A 1 3.56 -21.94 1.32
CA ARG A 1 3.64 -20.49 1.64
C ARG A 1 4.24 -19.68 0.48
N PHE A 2 5.22 -20.25 -0.22
CA PHE A 2 5.97 -19.56 -1.30
C PHE A 2 5.64 -20.05 -2.71
N GLY A 3 4.59 -20.84 -2.90
CA GLY A 3 4.21 -21.38 -4.22
C GLY A 3 5.25 -22.33 -4.85
N THR A 4 6.17 -22.86 -4.05
CA THR A 4 7.22 -23.80 -4.46
C THR A 4 7.09 -25.13 -3.72
N THR A 5 7.75 -26.18 -4.22
CA THR A 5 7.74 -27.51 -3.62
C THR A 5 8.93 -27.69 -2.65
N SER A 6 8.79 -28.59 -1.68
CA SER A 6 9.90 -28.97 -0.80
C SER A 6 11.11 -29.53 -1.58
N GLU A 7 10.85 -30.20 -2.70
CA GLU A 7 11.87 -30.74 -3.59
C GLU A 7 12.66 -29.60 -4.29
N ALA A 8 11.96 -28.59 -4.78
CA ALA A 8 12.59 -27.42 -5.38
C ALA A 8 13.45 -26.65 -4.35
N ILE A 9 12.97 -26.50 -3.11
CA ILE A 9 13.76 -25.91 -2.01
C ILE A 9 15.00 -26.76 -1.73
N ALA A 10 14.88 -28.08 -1.61
CA ALA A 10 16.03 -28.97 -1.37
C ALA A 10 17.07 -28.89 -2.51
N THR A 11 16.60 -28.84 -3.76
CA THR A 11 17.48 -28.69 -4.93
C THR A 11 18.22 -27.35 -4.95
N ALA A 12 17.58 -26.26 -4.51
CA ALA A 12 18.20 -24.95 -4.44
C ALA A 12 19.18 -24.78 -3.26
N ASN A 13 19.21 -25.75 -2.34
CA ASN A 13 20.05 -25.74 -1.14
C ASN A 13 20.86 -27.02 -1.02
N PRO A 14 21.76 -27.33 -1.97
CA PRO A 14 22.55 -28.53 -1.94
C PRO A 14 23.46 -28.54 -0.69
N GLY A 15 23.37 -29.61 0.10
CA GLY A 15 24.13 -29.76 1.35
C GLY A 15 23.37 -29.40 2.63
N LEU A 16 22.17 -28.87 2.56
CA LEU A 16 21.30 -28.72 3.72
C LEU A 16 20.46 -29.98 3.95
N ASN A 17 20.40 -30.44 5.18
CA ASN A 17 19.51 -31.54 5.56
C ASN A 17 18.15 -30.99 5.97
N PRO A 18 17.07 -31.21 5.18
CA PRO A 18 15.75 -30.64 5.47
C PRO A 18 15.11 -31.14 6.77
N SER A 19 15.59 -32.32 7.28
CA SER A 19 15.11 -32.89 8.54
C SER A 19 15.90 -32.38 9.76
N ASN A 20 16.94 -31.62 9.56
CA ASN A 20 17.79 -31.08 10.64
C ASN A 20 18.42 -29.75 10.22
N LEU A 21 17.56 -28.73 10.08
CA LEU A 21 18.00 -27.37 9.79
C LEU A 21 18.31 -26.64 11.11
N PRO A 22 19.56 -26.16 11.30
CA PRO A 22 19.88 -25.33 12.46
C PRO A 22 19.03 -24.05 12.50
N ILE A 23 18.66 -23.62 13.70
CA ILE A 23 17.98 -22.32 13.87
C ILE A 23 18.90 -21.19 13.35
N GLY A 24 18.35 -20.28 12.55
CA GLY A 24 19.12 -19.22 11.92
C GLY A 24 19.75 -19.60 10.56
N SER A 25 19.49 -20.82 10.04
CA SER A 25 19.93 -21.18 8.70
C SER A 25 19.25 -20.31 7.64
N VAL A 26 20.05 -19.72 6.76
CA VAL A 26 19.55 -19.06 5.56
C VAL A 26 19.30 -20.13 4.49
N ILE A 27 18.08 -20.18 3.96
CA ILE A 27 17.71 -21.09 2.88
C ILE A 27 17.28 -20.31 1.64
N THR A 28 17.72 -20.78 0.47
CA THR A 28 17.22 -20.29 -0.80
C THR A 28 15.86 -20.92 -1.09
N VAL A 29 14.83 -20.10 -1.22
CA VAL A 29 13.49 -20.55 -1.63
C VAL A 29 13.30 -20.19 -3.10
N PRO A 30 13.34 -21.17 -4.05
CA PRO A 30 13.10 -20.89 -5.45
C PRO A 30 11.63 -20.54 -5.61
N ILE A 31 11.35 -19.26 -5.82
CA ILE A 31 10.04 -18.81 -6.28
C ILE A 31 10.01 -19.11 -7.77
N GLY A 32 9.13 -20.01 -8.18
CA GLY A 32 9.09 -20.49 -9.56
C GLY A 32 8.71 -19.38 -10.55
N PHE A 33 9.70 -18.80 -11.18
CA PHE A 33 9.53 -17.95 -12.37
C PHE A 33 9.32 -18.85 -13.60
N TYR A 34 8.25 -19.64 -13.63
CA TYR A 34 8.01 -20.57 -14.73
C TYR A 34 7.43 -19.85 -15.95
N ASN A 35 8.01 -20.20 -17.09
CA ASN A 35 7.62 -19.94 -18.46
C ASN A 35 6.16 -19.48 -18.64
N GLY A 36 5.98 -18.20 -18.94
CA GLY A 36 4.84 -17.65 -19.68
C GLY A 36 3.46 -17.63 -19.03
N GLY A 37 3.24 -18.28 -17.89
CA GLY A 37 1.90 -18.45 -17.34
C GLY A 37 1.69 -18.03 -15.88
N SER A 38 2.69 -18.14 -15.04
CA SER A 38 2.54 -17.83 -13.60
C SER A 38 2.95 -16.40 -13.31
N ASP A 39 2.11 -15.69 -12.58
CA ASP A 39 2.44 -14.36 -12.09
C ASP A 39 3.47 -14.43 -10.96
N VAL A 40 4.26 -13.36 -10.79
CA VAL A 40 5.22 -13.23 -9.67
C VAL A 40 4.48 -12.92 -8.38
N THR A 41 3.49 -12.04 -8.46
CA THR A 41 2.71 -11.58 -7.31
C THR A 41 1.67 -12.60 -6.88
N TYR A 42 1.77 -13.08 -5.66
CA TYR A 42 0.77 -13.92 -5.01
C TYR A 42 -0.08 -13.08 -4.06
N GLY A 43 -1.37 -12.96 -4.33
CA GLY A 43 -2.26 -12.13 -3.51
C GLY A 43 -2.88 -12.85 -2.31
N ARG A 44 -2.88 -14.19 -2.30
CA ARG A 44 -3.52 -14.99 -1.25
C ARG A 44 -2.56 -15.46 -0.17
N ILE A 45 -1.63 -14.62 0.21
CA ILE A 45 -0.67 -14.85 1.31
C ILE A 45 -0.51 -13.58 2.12
N SER A 46 -0.13 -13.71 3.39
CA SER A 46 0.25 -12.56 4.21
C SER A 46 1.56 -11.95 3.70
N TYR A 47 1.60 -10.66 3.59
CA TYR A 47 2.77 -9.93 3.12
C TYR A 47 3.63 -9.46 4.30
N THR A 48 4.93 -9.61 4.15
CA THR A 48 5.94 -8.95 4.96
C THR A 48 6.80 -8.07 4.05
N TRP A 49 7.58 -7.17 4.63
CA TRP A 49 8.51 -6.34 3.85
C TRP A 49 9.53 -7.17 3.06
N GLU A 50 10.06 -8.25 3.65
CA GLU A 50 10.97 -9.15 2.95
C GLU A 50 10.30 -9.82 1.74
N LEU A 51 9.07 -10.31 1.92
CA LEU A 51 8.33 -10.95 0.86
C LEU A 51 7.99 -9.96 -0.28
N LEU A 52 7.61 -8.73 0.07
CA LEU A 52 7.44 -7.66 -0.91
C LEU A 52 8.74 -7.42 -1.70
N SER A 53 9.88 -7.33 -1.02
CA SER A 53 11.19 -7.15 -1.66
C SER A 53 11.49 -8.25 -2.67
N LEU A 54 11.24 -9.52 -2.31
CA LEU A 54 11.42 -10.66 -3.21
C LEU A 54 10.50 -10.60 -4.45
N PHE A 55 9.25 -10.21 -4.28
CA PHE A 55 8.33 -10.06 -5.43
C PHE A 55 8.75 -8.92 -6.34
N ILE A 56 9.21 -7.79 -5.79
CA ILE A 56 9.73 -6.67 -6.57
C ILE A 56 10.94 -7.10 -7.41
N GLU A 57 11.90 -7.82 -6.82
CA GLU A 57 13.05 -8.35 -7.57
C GLU A 57 12.61 -9.34 -8.67
N GLY A 58 11.60 -10.17 -8.39
CA GLY A 58 11.03 -11.07 -9.37
C GLY A 58 10.34 -10.34 -10.54
N ILE A 59 9.58 -9.28 -10.27
CA ILE A 59 8.94 -8.44 -11.30
C ILE A 59 10.01 -7.79 -12.18
N LYS A 60 11.05 -7.21 -11.59
CA LYS A 60 12.17 -6.59 -12.34
C LYS A 60 12.93 -7.60 -13.19
N ALA A 61 13.20 -8.79 -12.66
CA ALA A 61 13.88 -9.84 -13.39
C ALA A 61 13.06 -10.28 -14.63
N ARG A 62 11.74 -10.32 -14.51
CA ARG A 62 10.84 -10.70 -15.59
C ARG A 62 10.56 -9.54 -16.57
N TYR A 63 10.45 -8.33 -16.06
CA TYR A 63 10.11 -7.12 -16.81
C TYR A 63 11.19 -6.02 -16.61
N PRO A 64 12.36 -6.12 -17.29
CA PRO A 64 13.50 -5.23 -17.05
C PRO A 64 13.24 -3.74 -17.28
N PHE A 65 12.14 -3.38 -17.94
CA PHE A 65 11.71 -2.00 -18.14
C PHE A 65 10.95 -1.42 -16.93
N VAL A 66 10.58 -2.24 -15.96
CA VAL A 66 10.03 -1.79 -14.67
C VAL A 66 11.17 -1.24 -13.83
N GLN A 67 11.06 0.02 -13.45
CA GLN A 67 12.07 0.67 -12.60
C GLN A 67 11.72 0.48 -11.13
N GLN A 68 12.75 0.39 -10.30
CA GLN A 68 12.62 0.37 -8.84
C GLN A 68 13.44 1.49 -8.23
N SER A 69 12.87 2.16 -7.25
CA SER A 69 13.54 3.13 -6.39
C SER A 69 13.08 2.95 -4.94
N SER A 70 13.56 3.80 -4.05
CA SER A 70 13.02 3.96 -2.70
C SER A 70 12.58 5.41 -2.53
N VAL A 71 11.43 5.62 -1.90
CA VAL A 71 10.95 6.98 -1.56
C VAL A 71 11.49 7.46 -0.22
N GLY A 72 12.05 6.56 0.59
CA GLY A 72 12.64 6.82 1.90
C GLY A 72 12.73 5.54 2.72
N GLU A 73 12.83 5.68 4.02
CA GLU A 73 12.97 4.59 4.98
C GLU A 73 11.96 4.73 6.11
N SER A 74 11.56 3.61 6.71
CA SER A 74 10.71 3.54 7.90
C SER A 74 11.50 3.81 9.17
N VAL A 75 10.82 3.81 10.32
CA VAL A 75 11.44 3.93 11.64
C VAL A 75 12.56 2.90 11.86
N LEU A 76 12.37 1.66 11.39
CA LEU A 76 13.38 0.60 11.51
C LEU A 76 14.39 0.57 10.34
N GLY A 77 14.42 1.60 9.49
CA GLY A 77 15.34 1.71 8.37
C GLY A 77 15.00 0.82 7.18
N ARG A 78 13.76 0.34 7.08
CA ARG A 78 13.29 -0.43 5.92
C ARG A 78 12.94 0.49 4.77
N LYS A 79 13.39 0.16 3.57
CA LYS A 79 13.10 0.94 2.36
C LYS A 79 11.60 0.92 2.05
N LEU A 80 11.04 2.09 1.81
CA LEU A 80 9.74 2.25 1.19
C LEU A 80 9.93 2.12 -0.33
N TYR A 81 9.71 0.93 -0.85
CA TYR A 81 9.93 0.65 -2.26
C TYR A 81 8.93 1.36 -3.15
N CYS A 82 9.43 1.85 -4.29
CA CYS A 82 8.62 2.40 -5.37
C CYS A 82 8.94 1.67 -6.68
N LEU A 83 7.91 1.14 -7.33
CA LEU A 83 7.99 0.66 -8.71
C LEU A 83 7.46 1.73 -9.66
N THR A 84 8.06 1.83 -10.84
CA THR A 84 7.58 2.74 -11.90
C THR A 84 7.38 1.97 -13.18
N VAL A 85 6.19 2.08 -13.76
CA VAL A 85 5.83 1.50 -15.06
C VAL A 85 5.35 2.60 -15.99
N GLY A 86 5.95 2.69 -17.16
CA GLY A 86 5.66 3.72 -18.17
C GLY A 86 6.84 4.62 -18.48
N LYS A 87 6.72 5.41 -19.56
CA LYS A 87 7.79 6.31 -20.04
C LYS A 87 7.33 7.72 -20.40
N GLY A 88 6.01 8.00 -20.43
CA GLY A 88 5.48 9.33 -20.73
C GLY A 88 5.77 10.37 -19.65
N GLU A 89 5.40 11.62 -19.90
CA GLU A 89 5.66 12.74 -18.99
C GLU A 89 4.59 12.91 -17.92
N ASN A 90 3.36 12.44 -18.16
CA ASN A 90 2.28 12.50 -17.19
C ASN A 90 2.47 11.47 -16.09
N THR A 91 2.33 11.87 -14.84
CA THR A 91 2.64 11.00 -13.70
C THR A 91 1.47 10.87 -12.74
N VAL A 92 1.26 9.65 -12.24
CA VAL A 92 0.30 9.34 -11.16
C VAL A 92 0.97 8.49 -10.09
N LEU A 93 0.47 8.57 -8.85
CA LEU A 93 0.97 7.81 -7.73
C LEU A 93 -0.14 6.95 -7.12
N TYR A 94 0.11 5.65 -7.00
CA TYR A 94 -0.71 4.72 -6.23
C TYR A 94 0.09 4.22 -5.03
N ASN A 95 -0.48 4.36 -3.85
CA ASN A 95 0.15 3.93 -2.61
C ASN A 95 -0.80 3.06 -1.79
N ALA A 96 -0.25 2.23 -0.91
CA ALA A 96 -1.02 1.30 -0.12
C ALA A 96 -0.37 1.08 1.26
N SER A 97 -1.13 0.48 2.16
CA SER A 97 -0.68 0.09 3.50
C SER A 97 -0.03 1.23 4.30
N HIS A 98 -0.68 2.39 4.33
CA HIS A 98 -0.43 3.40 5.37
C HIS A 98 -0.77 2.81 6.75
N HIS A 99 -1.87 2.06 6.79
CA HIS A 99 -2.26 1.32 7.99
C HIS A 99 -1.74 -0.12 7.93
N ALA A 100 -1.15 -0.55 9.03
CA ALA A 100 -0.48 -1.84 9.13
C ALA A 100 -1.39 -3.05 8.92
N ASN A 101 -2.58 -3.03 9.52
CA ASN A 101 -3.55 -4.13 9.41
C ASN A 101 -4.41 -4.10 8.13
N GLU A 102 -4.10 -3.17 7.23
CA GLU A 102 -4.70 -3.07 5.90
C GLU A 102 -3.76 -3.60 4.80
N TRP A 103 -2.83 -4.47 5.19
CA TRP A 103 -1.74 -4.99 4.35
C TRP A 103 -2.19 -5.70 3.07
N ILE A 104 -3.45 -6.17 2.98
CA ILE A 104 -4.00 -6.78 1.76
C ILE A 104 -3.98 -5.82 0.57
N THR A 105 -3.91 -4.51 0.82
CA THR A 105 -3.79 -3.47 -0.21
C THR A 105 -2.42 -3.49 -0.91
N THR A 106 -1.37 -3.96 -0.23
CA THR A 106 -0.02 -4.15 -0.82
C THR A 106 -0.05 -5.07 -2.05
N PRO A 107 -0.52 -6.34 -1.95
CA PRO A 107 -0.60 -7.22 -3.11
C PRO A 107 -1.57 -6.71 -4.19
N VAL A 108 -2.61 -5.95 -3.85
CA VAL A 108 -3.54 -5.37 -4.85
C VAL A 108 -2.80 -4.40 -5.77
N VAL A 109 -2.06 -3.45 -5.20
CA VAL A 109 -1.29 -2.46 -5.95
C VAL A 109 -0.13 -3.11 -6.71
N LEU A 110 0.59 -4.04 -6.06
CA LEU A 110 1.71 -4.75 -6.69
C LEU A 110 1.25 -5.62 -7.86
N LYS A 111 0.10 -6.29 -7.74
CA LYS A 111 -0.49 -7.11 -8.78
C LYS A 111 -0.87 -6.30 -10.01
N TYR A 112 -1.41 -5.10 -9.82
CA TYR A 112 -1.70 -4.22 -10.94
C TYR A 112 -0.43 -3.78 -11.67
N ALA A 113 0.63 -3.42 -10.93
CA ALA A 113 1.93 -3.08 -11.52
C ALA A 113 2.48 -4.23 -12.38
N GLU A 114 2.42 -5.48 -11.87
CA GLU A 114 2.82 -6.67 -12.63
C GLU A 114 1.94 -6.91 -13.85
N ASN A 115 0.61 -6.82 -13.71
CA ASN A 115 -0.31 -7.07 -14.80
C ASN A 115 -0.15 -6.03 -15.92
N LEU A 116 0.03 -4.77 -15.58
CA LEU A 116 0.33 -3.72 -16.58
C LEU A 116 1.63 -4.03 -17.32
N ALA A 117 2.70 -4.36 -16.58
CA ALA A 117 3.99 -4.74 -17.18
C ALA A 117 3.87 -5.98 -18.07
N LYS A 118 3.12 -7.01 -17.65
CA LYS A 118 2.85 -8.22 -18.41
C LYS A 118 2.08 -7.92 -19.71
N LYS A 119 1.00 -7.13 -19.62
CA LYS A 119 0.19 -6.76 -20.77
C LYS A 119 0.96 -5.88 -21.75
N TYR A 120 1.82 -4.99 -21.27
CA TYR A 120 2.73 -4.24 -22.12
C TYR A 120 3.74 -5.15 -22.84
N ALA A 121 4.37 -6.08 -22.12
CA ALA A 121 5.42 -6.95 -22.67
C ALA A 121 4.91 -7.94 -23.73
N PHE A 122 3.69 -8.45 -23.58
CA PHE A 122 3.14 -9.50 -24.44
C PHE A 122 1.99 -9.03 -25.36
N GLY A 123 1.69 -7.74 -25.31
CA GLY A 123 0.53 -7.16 -25.95
C GLY A 123 -0.77 -7.50 -25.20
N GLY A 124 -1.68 -6.55 -25.12
CA GLY A 124 -2.99 -6.77 -24.52
C GLY A 124 -3.53 -5.54 -23.83
N SER A 125 -4.69 -5.72 -23.21
CA SER A 125 -5.42 -4.65 -22.52
C SER A 125 -5.52 -4.93 -21.03
N ILE A 126 -5.60 -3.85 -20.24
CA ILE A 126 -5.88 -3.86 -18.82
C ILE A 126 -7.03 -2.88 -18.56
N GLY A 127 -8.05 -3.28 -17.80
CA GLY A 127 -9.23 -2.46 -17.55
C GLY A 127 -9.94 -1.97 -18.83
N GLY A 128 -9.80 -2.68 -19.95
CA GLY A 128 -10.37 -2.32 -21.25
C GLY A 128 -9.51 -1.39 -22.12
N TYR A 129 -8.36 -0.92 -21.62
CA TYR A 129 -7.44 -0.01 -22.32
C TYR A 129 -6.18 -0.74 -22.79
N ASP A 130 -5.64 -0.33 -23.93
CA ASP A 130 -4.40 -0.87 -24.47
C ASP A 130 -3.22 -0.55 -23.56
N ALA A 131 -2.49 -1.59 -23.11
CA ALA A 131 -1.40 -1.44 -22.17
C ALA A 131 -0.18 -0.69 -22.76
N GLU A 132 0.05 -0.79 -24.08
CA GLU A 132 1.10 -0.04 -24.75
C GLU A 132 0.79 1.46 -24.75
N SER A 133 -0.47 1.82 -24.99
CA SER A 133 -0.94 3.21 -24.94
C SER A 133 -0.77 3.80 -23.53
N ILE A 134 -1.14 3.06 -22.48
CA ILE A 134 -0.93 3.49 -21.09
C ILE A 134 0.56 3.70 -20.82
N TYR A 135 1.40 2.72 -21.16
CA TYR A 135 2.84 2.76 -20.93
C TYR A 135 3.52 3.96 -21.62
N ASN A 136 3.08 4.28 -22.85
CA ASN A 136 3.67 5.36 -23.65
C ASN A 136 3.18 6.75 -23.23
N SER A 137 1.96 6.88 -22.68
CA SER A 137 1.33 8.17 -22.36
C SER A 137 1.77 8.75 -21.02
N GLY A 138 2.16 7.90 -20.06
CA GLY A 138 2.55 8.38 -18.75
C GLY A 138 3.41 7.41 -17.96
N LYS A 139 3.63 7.72 -16.69
CA LYS A 139 4.30 6.89 -15.70
C LYS A 139 3.40 6.70 -14.50
N ILE A 140 3.24 5.45 -14.08
CA ILE A 140 2.57 5.11 -12.84
C ILE A 140 3.63 4.73 -11.81
N TYR A 141 3.64 5.45 -10.70
CA TYR A 141 4.47 5.16 -9.54
C TYR A 141 3.64 4.36 -8.54
N PHE A 142 4.19 3.26 -8.05
CA PHE A 142 3.55 2.37 -7.10
C PHE A 142 4.39 2.29 -5.82
N VAL A 143 3.83 2.75 -4.71
CA VAL A 143 4.41 2.55 -3.36
C VAL A 143 3.51 1.55 -2.62
N PRO A 144 3.77 0.24 -2.78
CA PRO A 144 2.82 -0.78 -2.35
C PRO A 144 2.76 -0.98 -0.83
N MET A 145 3.73 -0.48 -0.07
CA MET A 145 3.76 -0.62 1.39
C MET A 145 4.43 0.60 2.02
N VAL A 146 3.62 1.54 2.50
CA VAL A 146 4.10 2.77 3.13
C VAL A 146 4.56 2.51 4.57
N ASN A 147 3.94 1.55 5.26
CA ASN A 147 4.19 1.21 6.67
C ASN A 147 4.77 -0.21 6.82
N PRO A 148 6.01 -0.46 6.39
CA PRO A 148 6.56 -1.82 6.40
C PRO A 148 6.75 -2.40 7.80
N ASP A 149 7.09 -1.57 8.78
CA ASP A 149 7.34 -2.03 10.16
C ASP A 149 6.04 -2.47 10.85
N GLY A 150 4.99 -1.68 10.69
CA GLY A 150 3.67 -2.01 11.21
C GLY A 150 3.07 -3.25 10.53
N VAL A 151 3.20 -3.36 9.20
CA VAL A 151 2.75 -4.54 8.45
C VAL A 151 3.44 -5.80 8.94
N ASP A 152 4.76 -5.74 9.18
CA ASP A 152 5.52 -6.88 9.71
C ASP A 152 5.13 -7.24 11.14
N LEU A 153 4.78 -6.24 11.98
CA LEU A 153 4.24 -6.49 13.31
C LEU A 153 2.91 -7.28 13.25
N VAL A 154 1.98 -6.82 12.43
CA VAL A 154 0.65 -7.46 12.28
C VAL A 154 0.76 -8.86 11.70
N ASN A 155 1.67 -9.08 10.75
CA ASN A 155 1.83 -10.36 10.07
C ASN A 155 2.81 -11.33 10.77
N GLY A 156 3.23 -11.03 12.01
CA GLY A 156 4.00 -11.93 12.85
C GLY A 156 5.43 -12.15 12.36
N TYR A 157 6.04 -11.12 11.76
CA TYR A 157 7.46 -11.16 11.38
C TYR A 157 8.38 -11.07 12.60
N PHE A 158 8.00 -10.25 13.59
CA PHE A 158 8.79 -10.08 14.80
C PHE A 158 8.47 -11.17 15.82
N ASP A 159 9.50 -11.83 16.34
CA ASP A 159 9.34 -12.75 17.45
C ASP A 159 8.79 -12.03 18.68
N ALA A 160 7.94 -12.73 19.45
CA ALA A 160 7.24 -12.14 20.59
C ALA A 160 8.17 -11.66 21.70
N ASP A 161 9.39 -12.16 21.81
CA ASP A 161 10.44 -11.78 22.76
C ASP A 161 11.41 -10.74 22.19
N SER A 162 11.25 -10.33 20.92
CA SER A 162 12.05 -9.25 20.34
C SER A 162 11.76 -7.90 20.99
N THR A 163 12.79 -7.05 21.07
CA THR A 163 12.63 -5.68 21.65
C THR A 163 11.61 -4.84 20.91
N VAL A 164 11.51 -5.02 19.58
CA VAL A 164 10.55 -4.31 18.71
C VAL A 164 9.11 -4.70 19.06
N TYR A 165 8.85 -6.02 19.14
CA TYR A 165 7.51 -6.53 19.47
C TYR A 165 7.08 -6.10 20.88
N GLN A 166 7.99 -6.20 21.87
CA GLN A 166 7.70 -5.81 23.24
C GLN A 166 7.42 -4.31 23.35
N ALA A 167 8.21 -3.45 22.67
CA ALA A 167 7.97 -2.02 22.66
C ALA A 167 6.60 -1.66 22.05
N ALA A 168 6.20 -2.31 20.95
CA ALA A 168 4.88 -2.11 20.36
C ALA A 168 3.75 -2.60 21.30
N ARG A 169 3.98 -3.73 22.00
CA ARG A 169 3.03 -4.24 22.97
C ARG A 169 2.85 -3.30 24.17
N ASP A 170 3.92 -2.72 24.67
CA ASP A 170 3.87 -1.73 25.76
C ASP A 170 3.06 -0.48 25.35
N LEU A 171 3.21 -0.03 24.09
CA LEU A 171 2.38 1.05 23.53
C LEU A 171 0.89 0.63 23.41
N ALA A 172 0.62 -0.62 23.10
CA ALA A 172 -0.75 -1.13 23.00
C ALA A 172 -1.47 -1.14 24.36
N GLU A 173 -0.74 -1.22 25.46
CA GLU A 173 -1.30 -1.14 26.83
C GLU A 173 -2.00 0.20 27.13
N ASN A 174 -1.68 1.27 26.39
CA ASN A 174 -2.40 2.54 26.46
C ASN A 174 -3.86 2.40 26.01
N TYR A 175 -4.19 1.38 25.21
CA TYR A 175 -5.51 1.15 24.62
C TYR A 175 -5.91 -0.34 24.67
N PRO A 176 -6.13 -0.91 25.87
CA PRO A 176 -6.30 -2.36 26.03
C PRO A 176 -7.57 -2.95 25.41
N ALA A 177 -8.50 -2.10 24.98
CA ALA A 177 -9.68 -2.54 24.22
C ALA A 177 -9.39 -2.82 22.74
N ILE A 178 -8.22 -2.43 22.23
CA ILE A 178 -7.80 -2.69 20.84
C ILE A 178 -6.98 -3.98 20.82
N SER A 179 -7.38 -4.94 19.97
CA SER A 179 -6.66 -6.20 19.85
C SER A 179 -5.23 -6.00 19.37
N PHE A 180 -4.28 -6.72 19.94
CA PHE A 180 -2.88 -6.68 19.56
C PHE A 180 -2.39 -8.07 19.09
N PRO A 181 -1.70 -8.18 17.94
CA PRO A 181 -1.33 -7.11 17.02
C PRO A 181 -2.40 -6.80 15.95
N ASP A 182 -3.48 -7.52 15.80
CA ASP A 182 -4.46 -7.43 14.70
C ASP A 182 -5.11 -6.05 14.57
N GLY A 183 -5.31 -5.36 15.69
CA GLY A 183 -5.86 -3.99 15.71
C GLY A 183 -4.85 -2.88 15.40
N TRP A 184 -3.58 -3.23 15.14
CA TRP A 184 -2.52 -2.25 14.94
C TRP A 184 -2.58 -1.61 13.56
N LYS A 185 -2.95 -0.34 13.47
CA LYS A 185 -2.98 0.51 12.26
C LYS A 185 -1.75 1.40 12.13
N ALA A 186 -1.19 1.80 13.25
CA ALA A 186 -0.09 2.76 13.36
C ALA A 186 1.22 2.26 12.73
N ASN A 187 2.20 3.16 12.59
CA ASN A 187 3.59 2.73 12.39
C ASN A 187 4.15 2.11 13.68
N ILE A 188 5.40 1.67 13.66
CA ILE A 188 5.97 0.96 14.82
C ILE A 188 6.17 1.88 16.04
N SER A 189 6.18 3.20 15.86
CA SER A 189 6.21 4.20 16.92
C SER A 189 4.84 4.52 17.55
N GLY A 190 3.77 3.89 17.04
CA GLY A 190 2.41 4.10 17.54
C GLY A 190 1.73 5.36 17.00
N VAL A 191 2.13 5.87 15.84
CA VAL A 191 1.52 7.01 15.16
C VAL A 191 0.73 6.54 13.96
N ASP A 192 -0.51 6.99 13.82
CA ASP A 192 -1.36 6.73 12.66
C ASP A 192 -0.89 7.59 11.47
N LEU A 193 -0.22 6.95 10.51
CA LEU A 193 0.40 7.66 9.39
C LEU A 193 -0.61 8.45 8.53
N ASN A 194 -1.87 7.97 8.43
CA ASN A 194 -2.90 8.66 7.67
C ASN A 194 -3.61 9.76 8.50
N LEU A 195 -3.06 10.12 9.64
CA LEU A 195 -3.40 11.28 10.47
C LEU A 195 -2.17 12.19 10.71
N ASN A 196 -1.09 12.00 9.95
CA ASN A 196 0.18 12.68 10.19
C ASN A 196 0.56 13.69 9.08
N TYR A 197 -0.33 13.93 8.10
CA TYR A 197 -0.13 14.93 7.04
C TYR A 197 -0.67 16.31 7.44
N PRO A 198 -0.16 17.42 6.85
CA PRO A 198 -0.47 18.80 7.30
C PRO A 198 -1.93 19.25 7.12
N ALA A 199 -2.73 18.60 6.26
CA ALA A 199 -4.08 19.03 5.92
C ALA A 199 -5.04 18.97 7.13
N GLY A 200 -5.19 20.07 7.85
CA GLY A 200 -6.04 20.14 9.02
C GLY A 200 -5.55 19.26 10.19
N TRP A 201 -4.25 19.16 10.39
CA TRP A 201 -3.67 18.32 11.43
C TRP A 201 -4.12 18.72 12.85
N GLU A 202 -4.25 20.01 13.16
CA GLU A 202 -4.75 20.46 14.45
C GLU A 202 -6.21 20.02 14.68
N GLN A 203 -7.05 20.07 13.65
CA GLN A 203 -8.42 19.57 13.71
C GLN A 203 -8.49 18.07 13.94
N ALA A 204 -7.62 17.30 13.24
CA ALA A 204 -7.49 15.87 13.48
C ALA A 204 -7.10 15.59 14.94
N LYS A 205 -6.13 16.33 15.47
CA LYS A 205 -5.67 16.22 16.85
C LYS A 205 -6.80 16.49 17.85
N GLU A 206 -7.53 17.60 17.69
CA GLU A 206 -8.67 17.93 18.55
C GLU A 206 -9.73 16.80 18.55
N ILE A 207 -10.08 16.28 17.38
CA ILE A 207 -11.07 15.21 17.23
C ILE A 207 -10.57 13.92 17.92
N LYS A 208 -9.33 13.51 17.63
CA LYS A 208 -8.77 12.24 18.14
C LYS A 208 -8.50 12.31 19.64
N PHE A 209 -8.06 13.45 20.15
CA PHE A 209 -7.87 13.67 21.59
C PHE A 209 -9.20 13.66 22.35
N ALA A 210 -10.26 14.24 21.78
CA ALA A 210 -11.61 14.15 22.34
C ALA A 210 -12.16 12.71 22.36
N GLN A 211 -11.70 11.85 21.44
CA GLN A 211 -12.01 10.41 21.41
C GLN A 211 -11.13 9.58 22.35
N GLY A 212 -10.15 10.20 23.03
CA GLY A 212 -9.26 9.56 23.99
C GLY A 212 -7.90 9.10 23.43
N PHE A 213 -7.62 9.29 22.14
CA PHE A 213 -6.35 8.90 21.51
C PHE A 213 -5.27 9.99 21.70
N THR A 214 -4.76 10.12 22.91
CA THR A 214 -3.85 11.19 23.32
C THR A 214 -2.38 10.74 23.42
N LEU A 215 -2.11 9.44 23.37
CA LEU A 215 -0.80 8.81 23.49
C LEU A 215 -0.51 7.93 22.27
N PRO A 216 0.78 7.67 21.98
CA PRO A 216 1.15 6.67 21.00
C PRO A 216 0.49 5.31 21.29
N GLY A 217 0.02 4.62 20.23
CA GLY A 217 -0.68 3.37 20.42
C GLY A 217 -1.06 2.71 19.09
N PRO A 218 -1.94 1.70 19.12
CA PRO A 218 -2.25 0.90 17.95
C PRO A 218 -2.88 1.70 16.80
N ARG A 219 -3.57 2.81 17.08
CA ARG A 219 -4.29 3.59 16.05
C ARG A 219 -4.70 4.97 16.56
N ASP A 220 -5.07 5.83 15.63
CA ASP A 220 -5.73 7.12 15.87
C ASP A 220 -4.88 8.17 16.61
N TYR A 221 -3.63 7.90 16.98
CA TYR A 221 -2.73 8.91 17.49
C TYR A 221 -2.06 9.67 16.34
N VAL A 222 -2.24 10.98 16.32
CA VAL A 222 -1.83 11.84 15.19
C VAL A 222 -0.33 12.16 15.14
N GLY A 223 0.44 11.75 16.17
CA GLY A 223 1.83 12.14 16.34
C GLY A 223 2.00 13.44 17.11
N PRO A 224 3.24 13.84 17.45
CA PRO A 224 3.53 15.07 18.18
C PRO A 224 3.32 16.34 17.34
N PHE A 225 3.51 16.25 16.02
CA PHE A 225 3.31 17.31 15.03
C PHE A 225 3.09 16.68 13.64
N ALA A 226 2.57 17.46 12.70
CA ALA A 226 2.39 17.01 11.33
C ALA A 226 3.73 16.65 10.67
N LEU A 227 3.78 15.52 9.95
CA LEU A 227 5.01 14.97 9.38
C LEU A 227 6.09 14.71 10.46
N SER A 228 5.70 14.11 11.58
CA SER A 228 6.64 13.68 12.62
C SER A 228 7.31 12.35 12.27
N GLU A 229 6.69 11.52 11.42
CA GLU A 229 7.12 10.17 11.15
C GLU A 229 7.94 10.07 9.86
N PRO A 230 9.01 9.26 9.83
CA PRO A 230 9.87 9.14 8.64
C PRO A 230 9.10 8.66 7.40
N GLU A 231 8.13 7.78 7.55
CA GLU A 231 7.29 7.31 6.45
C GLU A 231 6.44 8.43 5.86
N SER A 232 5.83 9.26 6.70
CA SER A 232 5.02 10.41 6.27
C SER A 232 5.89 11.48 5.61
N ILE A 233 7.08 11.76 6.15
CA ILE A 233 8.07 12.68 5.57
C ILE A 233 8.49 12.15 4.18
N ALA A 234 8.85 10.87 4.10
CA ALA A 234 9.31 10.25 2.86
C ALA A 234 8.24 10.35 1.75
N MET A 235 7.00 10.03 2.05
CA MET A 235 5.88 10.16 1.12
C MET A 235 5.61 11.60 0.71
N ALA A 236 5.68 12.54 1.67
CA ALA A 236 5.47 13.96 1.40
C ALA A 236 6.58 14.54 0.50
N ASP A 237 7.84 14.24 0.79
CA ASP A 237 8.98 14.72 0.02
C ASP A 237 9.01 14.11 -1.38
N PHE A 238 8.71 12.82 -1.49
CA PHE A 238 8.58 12.16 -2.79
C PHE A 238 7.46 12.78 -3.64
N THR A 239 6.33 13.11 -3.02
CA THR A 239 5.20 13.75 -3.70
C THR A 239 5.56 15.18 -4.16
N ARG A 240 6.28 15.95 -3.35
CA ARG A 240 6.76 17.30 -3.70
C ARG A 240 7.79 17.30 -4.83
N GLN A 241 8.64 16.26 -4.89
CA GLN A 241 9.67 16.12 -5.93
C GLN A 241 9.11 15.68 -7.28
N ASN A 242 7.87 15.19 -7.32
CA ASN A 242 7.22 14.69 -8.52
C ASN A 242 5.95 15.50 -8.82
N ASN A 243 5.65 15.65 -10.12
CA ASN A 243 4.50 16.43 -10.57
C ASN A 243 3.27 15.52 -10.79
N PHE A 244 2.83 14.80 -9.75
CA PHE A 244 1.69 13.91 -9.86
C PHE A 244 0.42 14.67 -10.25
N ARG A 245 -0.27 14.19 -11.29
CA ARG A 245 -1.56 14.71 -11.73
C ARG A 245 -2.72 14.17 -10.91
N LEU A 246 -2.57 12.94 -10.39
CA LEU A 246 -3.56 12.24 -9.60
C LEU A 246 -2.88 11.29 -8.62
N THR A 247 -3.49 11.07 -7.45
CA THR A 247 -3.05 10.05 -6.50
C THR A 247 -4.21 9.16 -6.06
N ILE A 248 -3.93 7.86 -5.82
CA ILE A 248 -4.87 6.92 -5.18
C ILE A 248 -4.17 6.28 -4.00
N SER A 249 -4.78 6.38 -2.81
CA SER A 249 -4.35 5.74 -1.57
C SER A 249 -5.30 4.59 -1.25
N TYR A 250 -4.75 3.39 -1.13
CA TYR A 250 -5.50 2.17 -0.87
C TYR A 250 -5.56 1.85 0.61
N HIS A 251 -6.76 1.67 1.09
CA HIS A 251 -7.15 1.34 2.45
C HIS A 251 -8.15 0.18 2.48
N THR A 252 -8.54 -0.26 3.66
CA THR A 252 -9.66 -1.15 3.93
C THR A 252 -10.42 -0.60 5.13
N GLN A 253 -11.73 -0.64 5.16
CA GLN A 253 -12.65 -1.42 4.37
C GLN A 253 -13.96 -0.62 4.10
N GLY A 254 -14.80 -1.07 3.16
CA GLY A 254 -16.12 -0.47 2.97
C GLY A 254 -16.59 -0.43 1.51
N ASN A 255 -15.75 -0.80 0.52
CA ASN A 255 -16.05 -0.70 -0.92
C ASN A 255 -16.51 0.71 -1.31
N VAL A 256 -15.74 1.71 -0.88
CA VAL A 256 -16.04 3.13 -1.09
C VAL A 256 -14.83 3.89 -1.61
N ILE A 257 -15.08 4.93 -2.38
CA ILE A 257 -14.10 5.87 -2.94
C ILE A 257 -14.38 7.25 -2.37
N TYR A 258 -13.45 7.82 -1.61
CA TYR A 258 -13.49 9.18 -1.13
C TYR A 258 -12.69 10.08 -2.08
N TRP A 259 -13.32 11.16 -2.57
CA TRP A 259 -12.80 11.95 -3.70
C TRP A 259 -12.57 13.43 -3.43
N LYS A 260 -13.00 13.95 -2.28
CA LYS A 260 -13.02 15.38 -1.95
C LYS A 260 -12.35 15.65 -0.60
N TYR A 261 -11.84 16.84 -0.40
CA TYR A 261 -11.40 17.35 0.89
C TYR A 261 -12.00 18.71 1.17
N LEU A 262 -12.84 18.82 2.20
CA LEU A 262 -13.56 20.05 2.58
C LEU A 262 -14.20 20.72 1.36
N ASP A 263 -13.90 22.01 1.12
CA ASP A 263 -14.39 22.77 -0.02
C ASP A 263 -13.49 22.64 -1.27
N TYR A 264 -12.34 21.96 -1.16
CA TYR A 264 -11.48 21.69 -2.31
C TYR A 264 -12.12 20.64 -3.21
N GLN A 265 -12.42 21.03 -4.43
CA GLN A 265 -13.00 20.17 -5.46
C GLN A 265 -12.17 20.33 -6.75
N PRO A 266 -11.09 19.56 -6.91
CA PRO A 266 -10.27 19.65 -8.10
C PRO A 266 -11.07 19.39 -9.37
N GLU A 267 -10.65 20.03 -10.46
CA GLU A 267 -11.28 19.86 -11.77
C GLU A 267 -11.36 18.36 -12.15
N ASN A 268 -12.50 17.95 -12.68
CA ASN A 268 -12.82 16.58 -13.09
C ASN A 268 -12.75 15.51 -11.97
N SER A 269 -12.41 15.85 -10.70
CA SER A 269 -12.26 14.86 -9.64
C SER A 269 -13.53 14.04 -9.38
N TYR A 270 -14.71 14.67 -9.45
CA TYR A 270 -15.99 13.96 -9.31
C TYR A 270 -16.25 13.00 -10.48
N GLU A 271 -16.05 13.47 -11.72
CA GLU A 271 -16.33 12.65 -12.92
C GLU A 271 -15.39 11.45 -13.03
N ILE A 272 -14.11 11.64 -12.72
CA ILE A 272 -13.14 10.54 -12.65
C ILE A 272 -13.55 9.56 -11.56
N GLY A 273 -13.87 10.04 -10.36
CA GLY A 273 -14.34 9.21 -9.24
C GLY A 273 -15.63 8.45 -9.57
N ARG A 274 -16.57 9.08 -10.26
CA ARG A 274 -17.81 8.44 -10.71
C ARG A 274 -17.53 7.29 -11.70
N ARG A 275 -16.64 7.50 -12.66
CA ARG A 275 -16.23 6.45 -13.60
C ARG A 275 -15.54 5.27 -12.89
N MET A 276 -14.70 5.56 -11.88
CA MET A 276 -14.10 4.52 -11.04
C MET A 276 -15.18 3.75 -10.28
N ALA A 277 -16.16 4.44 -9.68
CA ALA A 277 -17.27 3.84 -8.94
C ALA A 277 -18.15 2.97 -9.84
N ASP A 278 -18.54 3.48 -11.01
CA ASP A 278 -19.34 2.76 -12.01
C ASP A 278 -18.64 1.46 -12.47
N ALA A 279 -17.32 1.50 -12.64
CA ALA A 279 -16.54 0.37 -13.12
C ALA A 279 -16.25 -0.69 -12.05
N SER A 280 -16.14 -0.28 -10.79
CA SER A 280 -15.80 -1.17 -9.66
C SER A 280 -17.00 -1.68 -8.87
N GLY A 281 -18.14 -0.97 -8.96
CA GLY A 281 -19.28 -1.19 -8.09
C GLY A 281 -19.12 -0.58 -6.70
N TYR A 282 -18.06 0.21 -6.44
CA TYR A 282 -17.85 0.91 -5.17
C TYR A 282 -18.70 2.18 -5.08
N ALA A 283 -19.07 2.57 -3.86
CA ALA A 283 -19.75 3.84 -3.64
C ALA A 283 -18.77 5.02 -3.82
N LEU A 284 -19.24 6.14 -4.37
CA LEU A 284 -18.50 7.41 -4.38
C LEU A 284 -19.06 8.32 -3.30
N GLU A 285 -18.26 8.62 -2.28
CA GLU A 285 -18.73 9.32 -1.08
C GLU A 285 -17.79 10.45 -0.65
N LEU A 286 -18.27 11.25 0.29
CA LEU A 286 -17.45 12.23 1.03
C LEU A 286 -16.87 11.56 2.26
N THR A 287 -15.61 11.89 2.59
CA THR A 287 -14.97 11.40 3.82
C THR A 287 -15.79 11.83 5.04
N PRO A 288 -16.10 10.91 5.98
CA PRO A 288 -16.77 11.29 7.22
C PRO A 288 -16.00 12.35 8.00
N SER A 289 -16.71 13.33 8.58
CA SER A 289 -16.09 14.48 9.26
C SER A 289 -15.13 14.09 10.40
N ALA A 290 -15.37 12.96 11.07
CA ALA A 290 -14.51 12.46 12.15
C ALA A 290 -13.16 11.91 11.67
N SER A 291 -12.99 11.65 10.38
CA SER A 291 -11.77 11.11 9.75
C SER A 291 -11.34 11.85 8.49
N GLY A 292 -11.89 13.05 8.28
CA GLY A 292 -11.68 13.86 7.08
C GLY A 292 -10.55 14.88 7.20
N TYR A 293 -9.52 14.59 8.02
CA TYR A 293 -8.39 15.50 8.21
C TYR A 293 -7.08 14.73 8.32
N ALA A 294 -6.00 15.40 7.95
CA ALA A 294 -4.61 14.95 8.07
C ALA A 294 -4.27 13.64 7.33
N GLY A 295 -5.11 13.19 6.42
CA GLY A 295 -4.83 12.08 5.52
C GLY A 295 -3.95 12.48 4.34
N TYR A 296 -3.26 11.51 3.73
CA TYR A 296 -2.43 11.74 2.54
C TYR A 296 -3.24 12.35 1.38
N LYS A 297 -4.42 11.78 1.07
CA LYS A 297 -5.32 12.31 0.04
C LYS A 297 -5.73 13.75 0.33
N ASP A 298 -6.08 14.05 1.59
CA ASP A 298 -6.55 15.37 2.00
C ASP A 298 -5.45 16.42 1.80
N TRP A 299 -4.22 16.08 2.20
CA TRP A 299 -3.06 16.92 2.00
C TRP A 299 -2.72 17.10 0.52
N PHE A 300 -2.77 16.05 -0.29
CA PHE A 300 -2.53 16.15 -1.73
C PHE A 300 -3.54 17.08 -2.41
N ILE A 301 -4.82 16.93 -2.09
CA ILE A 301 -5.86 17.80 -2.64
C ILE A 301 -5.65 19.26 -2.20
N GLN A 302 -5.38 19.49 -0.92
CA GLN A 302 -5.17 20.83 -0.38
C GLN A 302 -3.96 21.54 -1.01
N GLU A 303 -2.86 20.83 -1.17
CA GLU A 303 -1.57 21.38 -1.61
C GLU A 303 -1.57 21.70 -3.11
N TRP A 304 -2.12 20.82 -3.94
CA TRP A 304 -2.05 20.96 -5.39
C TRP A 304 -3.38 21.22 -6.10
N ASN A 305 -4.49 21.14 -5.40
CA ASN A 305 -5.84 21.19 -5.98
C ASN A 305 -5.98 20.27 -7.21
N ARG A 306 -5.51 19.01 -7.04
CA ARG A 306 -5.55 17.95 -8.05
C ARG A 306 -6.34 16.74 -7.54
N PRO A 307 -6.88 15.89 -8.44
CA PRO A 307 -7.63 14.70 -8.04
C PRO A 307 -6.82 13.76 -7.14
N GLY A 308 -7.33 13.53 -5.94
CA GLY A 308 -6.81 12.59 -4.96
C GLY A 308 -7.94 11.71 -4.44
N TYR A 309 -7.68 10.40 -4.33
CA TYR A 309 -8.68 9.44 -3.90
C TYR A 309 -8.16 8.59 -2.76
N THR A 310 -9.05 8.28 -1.81
CA THR A 310 -8.89 7.16 -0.89
C THR A 310 -9.87 6.08 -1.31
N VAL A 311 -9.36 4.86 -1.53
CA VAL A 311 -10.17 3.70 -1.89
C VAL A 311 -10.15 2.71 -0.74
N GLU A 312 -11.31 2.49 -0.13
CA GLU A 312 -11.52 1.56 0.97
C GLU A 312 -11.99 0.21 0.42
N CYS A 313 -11.08 -0.75 0.27
CA CYS A 313 -11.33 -2.03 -0.38
C CYS A 313 -11.91 -3.07 0.56
N GLY A 314 -12.76 -3.97 0.03
CA GLY A 314 -13.24 -5.14 0.74
C GLY A 314 -14.20 -4.82 1.87
N SER A 315 -14.57 -5.84 2.63
CA SER A 315 -15.59 -5.71 3.69
C SER A 315 -15.30 -6.62 4.89
N GLY A 316 -15.74 -6.20 6.08
CA GLY A 316 -15.61 -6.98 7.31
C GLY A 316 -14.75 -6.29 8.37
N VAL A 317 -13.86 -7.01 9.01
CA VAL A 317 -12.99 -6.52 10.09
C VAL A 317 -11.53 -6.70 9.69
N ASN A 318 -10.73 -5.64 9.86
CA ASN A 318 -9.30 -5.69 9.59
C ASN A 318 -8.54 -6.50 10.65
N PRO A 319 -7.49 -7.26 10.27
CA PRO A 319 -7.02 -7.51 8.90
C PRO A 319 -8.01 -8.33 8.07
N LEU A 320 -8.30 -7.89 6.84
CA LEU A 320 -9.18 -8.65 5.97
C LEU A 320 -8.55 -10.01 5.59
N PRO A 321 -9.36 -11.09 5.50
CA PRO A 321 -8.84 -12.39 5.13
C PRO A 321 -8.34 -12.42 3.68
N VAL A 322 -7.23 -13.12 3.45
CA VAL A 322 -6.60 -13.26 2.11
C VAL A 322 -7.54 -13.82 1.04
N SER A 323 -8.62 -14.49 1.44
CA SER A 323 -9.64 -15.02 0.52
C SER A 323 -10.38 -13.91 -0.24
N GLN A 324 -10.39 -12.67 0.26
CA GLN A 324 -11.00 -11.52 -0.43
C GLN A 324 -10.13 -10.94 -1.54
N PHE A 325 -8.85 -11.34 -1.64
CA PHE A 325 -7.90 -10.72 -2.57
C PHE A 325 -8.39 -10.67 -4.01
N ASP A 326 -8.90 -11.78 -4.54
CA ASP A 326 -9.29 -11.85 -5.96
C ASP A 326 -10.48 -10.92 -6.27
N GLU A 327 -11.46 -10.85 -5.38
CA GLU A 327 -12.62 -9.95 -5.51
C GLU A 327 -12.18 -8.49 -5.40
N ILE A 328 -11.35 -8.17 -4.39
CA ILE A 328 -10.79 -6.83 -4.22
C ILE A 328 -9.99 -6.45 -5.47
N TYR A 329 -9.09 -7.32 -5.95
CA TYR A 329 -8.28 -7.02 -7.13
C TYR A 329 -9.14 -6.77 -8.37
N ALA A 330 -10.13 -7.62 -8.62
CA ALA A 330 -11.02 -7.49 -9.79
C ALA A 330 -11.79 -6.15 -9.78
N ALA A 331 -12.24 -5.68 -8.62
CA ALA A 331 -12.91 -4.39 -8.48
C ALA A 331 -11.93 -3.21 -8.65
N ASN A 332 -10.66 -3.37 -8.27
CA ASN A 332 -9.70 -2.27 -8.22
C ASN A 332 -8.81 -2.15 -9.47
N GLU A 333 -8.70 -3.18 -10.31
CA GLU A 333 -8.00 -3.08 -11.60
C GLU A 333 -8.58 -1.95 -12.48
N PRO A 334 -9.91 -1.82 -12.67
CA PRO A 334 -10.47 -0.71 -13.43
C PRO A 334 -10.28 0.66 -12.74
N ILE A 335 -10.32 0.74 -11.40
CA ILE A 335 -10.06 2.00 -10.68
C ILE A 335 -8.66 2.52 -11.01
N MET A 336 -7.62 1.69 -10.88
CA MET A 336 -6.24 2.09 -11.19
C MET A 336 -6.06 2.44 -12.66
N THR A 337 -6.71 1.69 -13.54
CA THR A 337 -6.64 1.95 -15.00
C THR A 337 -7.27 3.29 -15.36
N ILE A 338 -8.47 3.57 -14.85
CA ILE A 338 -9.17 4.86 -15.07
C ILE A 338 -8.34 6.01 -14.50
N GLY A 339 -7.80 5.88 -13.28
CA GLY A 339 -6.96 6.90 -12.69
C GLY A 339 -5.74 7.27 -13.54
N ALA A 340 -5.09 6.28 -14.13
CA ALA A 340 -3.97 6.50 -15.05
C ALA A 340 -4.43 7.17 -16.35
N VAL A 341 -5.41 6.58 -17.03
CA VAL A 341 -5.85 7.05 -18.35
C VAL A 341 -6.38 8.48 -18.31
N GLU A 342 -7.24 8.80 -17.33
CA GLU A 342 -7.81 10.15 -17.17
C GLU A 342 -6.74 11.22 -16.85
N SER A 343 -5.62 10.82 -16.27
CA SER A 343 -4.53 11.73 -15.94
C SER A 343 -3.52 11.90 -17.05
N PHE A 344 -3.55 11.05 -18.07
CA PHE A 344 -2.61 11.06 -19.19
C PHE A 344 -3.13 11.83 -20.41
N VAL A 345 -4.36 12.31 -20.36
CA VAL A 345 -4.99 13.12 -21.41
C VAL A 345 -4.65 14.62 -21.24
#